data_754d8788e21801c7470e5c88fdbc3813
#
_entry.id   754d8788e21801c7470e5c88fdbc3813
#
_cell.length_a   1.000
_cell.length_b   1.000
_cell.length_c   1.000
_cell.angle_alpha   90.00
_cell.angle_beta   90.00
_cell.angle_gamma   90.00
#
_symmetry.space_group_name_H-M   'P 1'
#
loop_
_entity.id
_entity.type
_entity.pdbx_description
1 polymer ?
#
loop_
_entity_poly.entity_id
_entity_poly.type
_entity_poly.pdbx_seq_one_letter_code
_entity_poly.pdbx_strand_id
1 'polypeptide(L)'
;MKWLFLLSLLVVGAAGGVMGAVVVYRWNTSMQNDVKLVPGQVTMAQPPGTVPREGGELVVAREVYATRKNPVAPDAQSLARGQKLYDIYCTPCHGPAGKGDGLVSPRFIPAPDLTSAAVQGKPDGHFSYYIGFGGAIMPAYGEALSVTDRWDIVNHIRALGKKG
;
A
#
# COMPACT_ATOMS: atom_id res chain seq x y z
N MET A 1 47.34 4.48 53.15
CA MET A 1 46.06 5.27 52.90
C MET A 1 45.91 5.74 51.47
N LYS A 2 46.92 6.36 50.83
CA LYS A 2 46.77 6.92 49.46
C LYS A 2 46.43 5.84 48.40
N TRP A 3 47.01 4.64 48.52
CA TRP A 3 46.72 3.54 47.57
C TRP A 3 45.31 3.00 47.71
N LEU A 4 44.76 2.92 48.89
CA LEU A 4 43.38 2.48 49.12
C LEU A 4 42.39 3.48 48.53
N PHE A 5 42.69 4.80 48.63
CA PHE A 5 41.88 5.86 48.07
C PHE A 5 41.91 5.80 46.53
N LEU A 6 43.10 5.62 45.92
CA LEU A 6 43.23 5.46 44.49
C LEU A 6 42.51 4.20 43.95
N LEU A 7 42.58 3.12 44.67
CA LEU A 7 41.89 1.88 44.34
C LEU A 7 40.38 2.02 44.41
N SER A 8 39.85 2.74 45.41
CA SER A 8 38.42 3.00 45.53
C SER A 8 37.91 3.89 44.39
N LEU A 9 38.66 4.93 43.99
CA LEU A 9 38.32 5.77 42.83
C LEU A 9 38.29 4.96 41.54
N LEU A 10 39.23 4.03 41.37
CA LEU A 10 39.30 3.18 40.16
C LEU A 10 38.11 2.22 40.11
N VAL A 11 37.73 1.63 41.23
CA VAL A 11 36.56 0.73 41.32
C VAL A 11 35.25 1.49 41.06
N VAL A 12 35.08 2.66 41.66
CA VAL A 12 33.88 3.49 41.44
C VAL A 12 33.80 3.96 39.99
N GLY A 13 34.93 4.38 39.39
CA GLY A 13 35.00 4.78 37.99
C GLY A 13 34.66 3.62 37.04
N ALA A 14 35.20 2.45 37.30
CA ALA A 14 34.92 1.25 36.53
C ALA A 14 33.42 0.85 36.62
N ALA A 15 32.87 0.84 37.84
CA ALA A 15 31.45 0.52 38.04
C ALA A 15 30.52 1.56 37.36
N GLY A 16 30.88 2.84 37.42
CA GLY A 16 30.15 3.92 36.72
C GLY A 16 30.22 3.76 35.18
N GLY A 17 31.39 3.39 34.67
CA GLY A 17 31.60 3.12 33.23
C GLY A 17 30.76 1.95 32.75
N VAL A 18 30.77 0.84 33.50
CA VAL A 18 29.94 -0.34 33.15
C VAL A 18 28.45 0.00 33.21
N MET A 19 28.00 0.70 34.26
CA MET A 19 26.60 1.13 34.37
C MET A 19 26.20 2.05 33.21
N GLY A 20 27.03 3.01 32.85
CA GLY A 20 26.81 3.92 31.75
C GLY A 20 26.70 3.16 30.42
N ALA A 21 27.60 2.20 30.17
CA ALA A 21 27.58 1.36 28.98
C ALA A 21 26.30 0.52 28.88
N VAL A 22 25.84 -0.07 29.99
CA VAL A 22 24.58 -0.84 30.04
C VAL A 22 23.38 0.05 29.78
N VAL A 23 23.34 1.25 30.35
CA VAL A 23 22.24 2.20 30.11
C VAL A 23 22.19 2.63 28.65
N VAL A 24 23.33 3.01 28.07
CA VAL A 24 23.41 3.41 26.65
C VAL A 24 23.04 2.26 25.74
N TYR A 25 23.51 1.04 26.01
CA TYR A 25 23.16 -0.14 25.23
C TYR A 25 21.64 -0.41 25.29
N ARG A 26 21.05 -0.42 26.48
CA ARG A 26 19.61 -0.63 26.65
C ARG A 26 18.78 0.48 26.02
N TRP A 27 19.22 1.74 26.11
CA TRP A 27 18.55 2.86 25.46
C TRP A 27 18.59 2.72 23.93
N ASN A 28 19.74 2.37 23.39
CA ASN A 28 19.92 2.26 21.94
C ASN A 28 19.18 1.05 21.35
N THR A 29 18.95 -0.01 22.13
CA THR A 29 18.23 -1.21 21.69
C THR A 29 16.74 -1.18 21.98
N SER A 30 16.27 -0.25 22.85
CA SER A 30 14.84 -0.16 23.21
C SER A 30 13.91 0.16 22.04
N MET A 31 14.44 0.76 20.96
CA MET A 31 13.71 1.06 19.73
C MET A 31 13.93 0.06 18.60
N GLN A 32 14.88 -0.88 18.73
CA GLN A 32 15.22 -1.87 17.70
C GLN A 32 14.34 -3.12 17.73
N ASN A 33 13.86 -3.50 18.92
CA ASN A 33 13.11 -4.75 19.14
C ASN A 33 11.72 -4.47 19.70
N ASP A 34 11.07 -3.42 19.22
CA ASP A 34 9.71 -3.15 19.60
C ASP A 34 8.77 -4.11 18.87
N VAL A 35 8.00 -4.89 19.65
CA VAL A 35 6.95 -5.77 19.11
C VAL A 35 5.80 -4.89 18.66
N LYS A 36 6.01 -4.16 17.56
CA LYS A 36 4.96 -3.41 16.89
C LYS A 36 4.34 -4.26 15.82
N LEU A 37 3.04 -4.39 15.87
CA LEU A 37 2.27 -4.81 14.71
C LEU A 37 2.23 -3.60 13.76
N VAL A 38 3.17 -3.54 12.83
CA VAL A 38 3.15 -2.51 11.79
C VAL A 38 2.13 -2.93 10.75
N PRO A 39 1.17 -2.06 10.40
CA PRO A 39 0.22 -2.36 9.33
C PRO A 39 0.96 -2.85 8.07
N GLY A 40 0.53 -3.99 7.53
CA GLY A 40 1.14 -4.60 6.35
C GLY A 40 2.36 -5.52 6.59
N GLN A 41 2.94 -5.58 7.79
CA GLN A 41 4.05 -6.51 8.10
C GLN A 41 3.57 -7.88 8.60
N VAL A 42 2.45 -7.93 9.25
CA VAL A 42 1.87 -9.18 9.77
C VAL A 42 0.41 -9.26 9.37
N THR A 43 0.08 -10.22 8.53
CA THR A 43 -1.31 -10.57 8.27
C THR A 43 -1.81 -11.38 9.45
N MET A 44 -2.62 -10.78 10.31
CA MET A 44 -3.31 -11.55 11.36
C MET A 44 -4.43 -12.35 10.70
N ALA A 45 -4.37 -13.68 10.84
CA ALA A 45 -5.48 -14.52 10.46
C ALA A 45 -6.71 -14.12 11.29
N GLN A 46 -7.84 -13.92 10.64
CA GLN A 46 -9.08 -13.65 11.35
C GLN A 46 -9.46 -14.89 12.21
N PRO A 47 -10.00 -14.69 13.41
CA PRO A 47 -10.45 -15.81 14.21
C PRO A 47 -11.46 -16.68 13.42
N PRO A 48 -11.44 -18.01 13.58
CA PRO A 48 -12.37 -18.88 12.90
C PRO A 48 -13.83 -18.46 13.18
N GLY A 49 -14.67 -18.40 12.14
CA GLY A 49 -16.07 -18.02 12.25
C GLY A 49 -16.37 -16.53 12.30
N THR A 50 -15.36 -15.65 12.18
CA THR A 50 -15.61 -14.21 12.03
C THR A 50 -16.05 -13.88 10.61
N VAL A 51 -17.15 -13.12 10.51
CA VAL A 51 -17.60 -12.53 9.25
C VAL A 51 -17.30 -11.03 9.32
N PRO A 52 -16.44 -10.50 8.45
CA PRO A 52 -16.18 -9.06 8.43
C PRO A 52 -17.45 -8.30 8.10
N ARG A 53 -17.71 -7.20 8.81
CA ARG A 53 -18.89 -6.35 8.55
C ARG A 53 -18.77 -5.61 7.21
N GLU A 54 -17.57 -5.29 6.82
CA GLU A 54 -17.27 -4.59 5.58
C GLU A 54 -15.94 -5.14 5.01
N GLY A 55 -15.81 -5.19 3.69
CA GLY A 55 -14.53 -5.42 3.02
C GLY A 55 -14.05 -6.86 2.92
N GLY A 56 -14.85 -7.85 3.25
CA GLY A 56 -14.49 -9.25 3.06
C GLY A 56 -14.61 -9.71 1.60
N GLU A 57 -13.68 -9.28 0.74
CA GLU A 57 -13.64 -9.81 -0.61
C GLU A 57 -12.85 -11.12 -0.65
N LEU A 58 -13.50 -12.18 -1.15
CA LEU A 58 -12.82 -13.44 -1.38
C LEU A 58 -11.76 -13.26 -2.49
N VAL A 59 -10.52 -13.57 -2.17
CA VAL A 59 -9.46 -13.64 -3.17
C VAL A 59 -9.76 -14.84 -4.08
N VAL A 60 -10.16 -14.55 -5.30
CA VAL A 60 -10.38 -15.56 -6.34
C VAL A 60 -9.29 -15.47 -7.39
N ALA A 61 -9.13 -16.53 -8.18
CA ALA A 61 -8.18 -16.53 -9.28
C ALA A 61 -8.45 -15.34 -10.23
N ARG A 62 -7.37 -14.73 -10.71
CA ARG A 62 -7.45 -13.54 -11.60
C ARG A 62 -8.38 -13.75 -12.79
N GLU A 63 -8.32 -14.92 -13.39
CA GLU A 63 -9.09 -15.29 -14.57
C GLU A 63 -10.61 -15.28 -14.27
N VAL A 64 -10.99 -15.75 -13.08
CA VAL A 64 -12.38 -15.74 -12.62
C VAL A 64 -12.81 -14.32 -12.27
N TYR A 65 -11.96 -13.56 -11.60
CA TYR A 65 -12.27 -12.17 -11.23
C TYR A 65 -12.44 -11.28 -12.46
N ALA A 66 -11.59 -11.47 -13.48
CA ALA A 66 -11.61 -10.70 -14.72
C ALA A 66 -12.93 -10.82 -15.49
N THR A 67 -13.70 -11.89 -15.29
CA THR A 67 -15.00 -12.05 -15.96
C THR A 67 -16.12 -11.20 -15.32
N ARG A 68 -15.87 -10.61 -14.16
CA ARG A 68 -16.88 -9.78 -13.46
C ARG A 68 -17.18 -8.53 -14.26
N LYS A 69 -18.46 -8.24 -14.38
CA LYS A 69 -18.95 -6.98 -14.95
C LYS A 69 -18.98 -5.92 -13.85
N ASN A 70 -18.77 -4.67 -14.24
CA ASN A 70 -18.93 -3.55 -13.32
C ASN A 70 -20.39 -3.45 -12.83
N PRO A 71 -20.65 -3.61 -11.52
CA PRO A 71 -22.00 -3.47 -10.99
C PRO A 71 -22.43 -2.01 -10.80
N VAL A 72 -21.48 -1.05 -10.90
CA VAL A 72 -21.73 0.36 -10.69
C VAL A 72 -22.00 1.03 -12.04
N ALA A 73 -23.15 1.66 -12.18
CA ALA A 73 -23.50 2.41 -13.38
C ALA A 73 -22.53 3.59 -13.60
N PRO A 74 -22.11 3.89 -14.84
CA PRO A 74 -21.24 5.01 -15.15
C PRO A 74 -21.99 6.35 -15.18
N ASP A 75 -22.66 6.69 -14.08
CA ASP A 75 -23.36 7.96 -13.91
C ASP A 75 -22.41 9.10 -13.50
N ALA A 76 -22.95 10.30 -13.40
CA ALA A 76 -22.17 11.50 -13.08
C ALA A 76 -21.51 11.40 -11.69
N GLN A 77 -22.15 10.75 -10.72
CA GLN A 77 -21.63 10.60 -9.37
C GLN A 77 -20.46 9.60 -9.37
N SER A 78 -20.62 8.46 -10.00
CA SER A 78 -19.58 7.45 -10.14
C SER A 78 -18.35 8.00 -10.89
N LEU A 79 -18.58 8.71 -12.00
CA LEU A 79 -17.50 9.32 -12.78
C LEU A 79 -16.73 10.37 -11.97
N ALA A 80 -17.42 11.25 -11.25
CA ALA A 80 -16.79 12.27 -10.42
C ALA A 80 -16.00 11.65 -9.26
N ARG A 81 -16.55 10.63 -8.59
CA ARG A 81 -15.88 9.89 -7.53
C ARG A 81 -14.66 9.13 -8.07
N GLY A 82 -14.83 8.41 -9.17
CA GLY A 82 -13.75 7.67 -9.84
C GLY A 82 -12.62 8.59 -10.29
N GLN A 83 -12.93 9.78 -10.83
CA GLN A 83 -11.92 10.78 -11.16
C GLN A 83 -11.13 11.21 -9.92
N LYS A 84 -11.82 11.59 -8.85
CA LYS A 84 -11.17 12.03 -7.61
C LYS A 84 -10.22 10.96 -7.04
N LEU A 85 -10.64 9.71 -7.02
CA LEU A 85 -9.83 8.59 -6.54
C LEU A 85 -8.68 8.28 -7.50
N TYR A 86 -8.92 8.36 -8.81
CA TYR A 86 -7.88 8.21 -9.83
C TYR A 86 -6.79 9.28 -9.68
N ASP A 87 -7.17 10.53 -9.45
CA ASP A 87 -6.23 11.63 -9.26
C ASP A 87 -5.31 11.40 -8.06
N ILE A 88 -5.83 10.80 -7.00
CA ILE A 88 -5.07 10.51 -5.78
C ILE A 88 -4.14 9.30 -5.94
N TYR A 89 -4.66 8.17 -6.44
CA TYR A 89 -3.98 6.88 -6.38
C TYR A 89 -3.30 6.47 -7.68
N CYS A 90 -3.78 6.93 -8.83
CA CYS A 90 -3.37 6.41 -10.14
C CYS A 90 -2.52 7.41 -10.94
N THR A 91 -2.82 8.71 -10.84
CA THR A 91 -2.14 9.78 -11.57
C THR A 91 -0.63 9.81 -11.39
N PRO A 92 -0.04 9.52 -10.21
CA PRO A 92 1.42 9.54 -10.07
C PRO A 92 2.16 8.63 -11.06
N CYS A 93 1.56 7.50 -11.41
CA CYS A 93 2.13 6.54 -12.37
C CYS A 93 1.50 6.66 -13.77
N HIS A 94 0.16 6.71 -13.84
CA HIS A 94 -0.56 6.64 -15.12
C HIS A 94 -0.76 8.00 -15.80
N GLY A 95 -0.48 9.11 -15.09
CA GLY A 95 -0.74 10.45 -15.58
C GLY A 95 -2.23 10.85 -15.56
N PRO A 96 -2.55 12.15 -15.60
CA PRO A 96 -3.94 12.64 -15.51
C PRO A 96 -4.79 12.24 -16.71
N ALA A 97 -4.18 12.03 -17.88
CA ALA A 97 -4.85 11.56 -19.09
C ALA A 97 -4.78 10.03 -19.26
N GLY A 98 -4.16 9.30 -18.34
CA GLY A 98 -4.01 7.85 -18.42
C GLY A 98 -2.98 7.35 -19.44
N LYS A 99 -2.07 8.20 -19.91
CA LYS A 99 -1.08 7.90 -20.95
C LYS A 99 0.16 7.16 -20.46
N GLY A 100 0.27 6.88 -19.15
CA GLY A 100 1.46 6.28 -18.54
C GLY A 100 2.60 7.27 -18.34
N ASP A 101 2.33 8.56 -18.44
CA ASP A 101 3.25 9.68 -18.35
C ASP A 101 3.24 10.37 -16.98
N GLY A 102 2.85 9.64 -15.95
CA GLY A 102 2.84 10.15 -14.59
C GLY A 102 4.21 10.57 -14.08
N LEU A 103 4.23 11.38 -13.03
CA LEU A 103 5.44 12.02 -12.48
C LEU A 103 6.55 11.02 -12.12
N VAL A 104 6.20 9.79 -11.72
CA VAL A 104 7.16 8.75 -11.35
C VAL A 104 7.62 7.90 -12.55
N SER A 105 6.92 7.95 -13.68
CA SER A 105 7.21 7.14 -14.88
C SER A 105 8.66 7.25 -15.39
N PRO A 106 9.34 8.41 -15.37
CA PRO A 106 10.73 8.49 -15.84
C PRO A 106 11.72 7.69 -14.99
N ARG A 107 11.35 7.29 -13.79
CA ARG A 107 12.22 6.60 -12.82
C ARG A 107 11.77 5.16 -12.52
N PHE A 108 10.67 4.74 -13.12
CA PHE A 108 10.11 3.40 -12.99
C PHE A 108 9.84 2.81 -14.38
N ILE A 109 9.48 1.52 -14.42
CA ILE A 109 8.93 0.91 -15.63
C ILE A 109 7.66 1.69 -15.98
N PRO A 110 7.56 2.23 -17.20
CA PRO A 110 6.41 3.03 -17.60
C PRO A 110 5.10 2.29 -17.41
N ALA A 111 4.13 2.95 -16.78
CA ALA A 111 2.78 2.42 -16.67
C ALA A 111 2.15 2.34 -18.07
N PRO A 112 1.29 1.35 -18.33
CA PRO A 112 0.64 1.22 -19.63
C PRO A 112 -0.28 2.43 -19.90
N ASP A 113 -0.40 2.78 -21.18
CA ASP A 113 -1.41 3.74 -21.67
C ASP A 113 -2.80 3.14 -21.50
N LEU A 114 -3.54 3.64 -20.51
CA LEU A 114 -4.89 3.19 -20.18
C LEU A 114 -5.92 3.51 -21.27
N THR A 115 -5.61 4.45 -22.18
CA THR A 115 -6.51 4.84 -23.26
C THR A 115 -6.32 4.02 -24.53
N SER A 116 -5.24 3.23 -24.60
CA SER A 116 -4.94 2.41 -25.77
C SER A 116 -6.00 1.34 -26.02
N ALA A 117 -6.23 0.99 -27.28
CA ALA A 117 -7.19 -0.03 -27.69
C ALA A 117 -6.90 -1.39 -27.02
N ALA A 118 -5.63 -1.74 -26.87
CA ALA A 118 -5.20 -2.99 -26.22
C ALA A 118 -5.61 -3.05 -24.74
N VAL A 119 -5.53 -1.92 -24.03
CA VAL A 119 -5.95 -1.83 -22.64
C VAL A 119 -7.46 -1.71 -22.54
N GLN A 120 -8.09 -0.85 -23.34
CA GLN A 120 -9.55 -0.64 -23.33
C GLN A 120 -10.32 -1.90 -23.75
N GLY A 121 -9.70 -2.81 -24.50
CA GLY A 121 -10.27 -4.13 -24.84
C GLY A 121 -10.32 -5.13 -23.69
N LYS A 122 -9.68 -4.84 -22.55
CA LYS A 122 -9.75 -5.72 -21.37
C LYS A 122 -11.10 -5.59 -20.67
N PRO A 123 -11.62 -6.65 -20.04
CA PRO A 123 -12.89 -6.58 -19.30
C PRO A 123 -12.76 -5.74 -18.02
N ASP A 124 -13.87 -5.22 -17.52
CA ASP A 124 -13.89 -4.34 -16.32
C ASP A 124 -13.32 -5.03 -15.09
N GLY A 125 -13.63 -6.31 -14.89
CA GLY A 125 -13.07 -7.10 -13.81
C GLY A 125 -11.55 -7.19 -13.83
N HIS A 126 -10.92 -7.11 -15.00
CA HIS A 126 -9.47 -7.05 -15.12
C HIS A 126 -8.91 -5.79 -14.42
N PHE A 127 -9.48 -4.61 -14.68
CA PHE A 127 -9.05 -3.39 -14.01
C PHE A 127 -9.28 -3.44 -12.51
N SER A 128 -10.50 -3.82 -12.09
CA SER A 128 -10.85 -3.91 -10.68
C SER A 128 -9.95 -4.90 -9.92
N TYR A 129 -9.56 -6.02 -10.57
CA TYR A 129 -8.60 -6.97 -10.00
C TYR A 129 -7.25 -6.31 -9.75
N TYR A 130 -6.65 -5.69 -10.76
CA TYR A 130 -5.33 -5.08 -10.62
C TYR A 130 -5.31 -3.90 -9.65
N ILE A 131 -6.38 -3.13 -9.59
CA ILE A 131 -6.52 -2.06 -8.58
C ILE A 131 -6.56 -2.67 -7.17
N GLY A 132 -7.31 -3.75 -6.98
CA GLY A 132 -7.47 -4.37 -5.66
C GLY A 132 -6.25 -5.17 -5.20
N PHE A 133 -5.72 -6.01 -6.07
CA PHE A 133 -4.73 -7.02 -5.71
C PHE A 133 -3.33 -6.73 -6.25
N GLY A 134 -3.18 -5.71 -7.08
CA GLY A 134 -1.91 -5.35 -7.67
C GLY A 134 -1.50 -6.26 -8.82
N GLY A 135 -0.28 -6.04 -9.30
CA GLY A 135 0.37 -6.83 -10.36
C GLY A 135 1.86 -6.95 -10.10
N ALA A 136 2.63 -7.36 -11.11
CA ALA A 136 4.08 -7.54 -10.97
C ALA A 136 4.80 -6.25 -10.50
N ILE A 137 4.29 -5.08 -10.88
CA ILE A 137 4.87 -3.77 -10.60
C ILE A 137 3.86 -2.84 -9.93
N MET A 138 2.58 -2.96 -10.30
CA MET A 138 1.51 -2.16 -9.75
C MET A 138 1.21 -2.59 -8.31
N PRO A 139 1.26 -1.69 -7.32
CA PRO A 139 0.91 -2.01 -5.94
C PRO A 139 -0.59 -2.32 -5.81
N ALA A 140 -0.94 -3.07 -4.76
CA ALA A 140 -2.33 -3.34 -4.41
C ALA A 140 -2.92 -2.16 -3.63
N TYR A 141 -4.14 -1.78 -3.98
CA TYR A 141 -4.89 -0.70 -3.30
C TYR A 141 -6.15 -1.20 -2.60
N GLY A 142 -6.32 -2.52 -2.46
CA GLY A 142 -7.51 -3.12 -1.86
C GLY A 142 -7.77 -2.74 -0.41
N GLU A 143 -6.72 -2.35 0.34
CA GLU A 143 -6.87 -1.86 1.72
C GLU A 143 -7.32 -0.38 1.78
N ALA A 144 -6.93 0.42 0.77
CA ALA A 144 -7.23 1.85 0.72
C ALA A 144 -8.54 2.15 -0.02
N LEU A 145 -8.97 1.26 -0.91
CA LEU A 145 -10.12 1.43 -1.79
C LEU A 145 -11.15 0.33 -1.57
N SER A 146 -12.37 0.71 -1.23
CA SER A 146 -13.48 -0.22 -1.18
C SER A 146 -13.75 -0.86 -2.55
N VAL A 147 -14.51 -1.96 -2.57
CA VAL A 147 -14.90 -2.60 -3.84
C VAL A 147 -15.62 -1.62 -4.76
N THR A 148 -16.52 -0.81 -4.21
CA THR A 148 -17.27 0.21 -4.98
C THR A 148 -16.34 1.29 -5.52
N ASP A 149 -15.39 1.80 -4.72
CA ASP A 149 -14.40 2.78 -5.17
C ASP A 149 -13.60 2.31 -6.39
N ARG A 150 -13.22 1.03 -6.39
CA ARG A 150 -12.50 0.42 -7.52
C ARG A 150 -13.34 0.40 -8.79
N TRP A 151 -14.64 0.12 -8.68
CA TRP A 151 -15.55 0.14 -9.82
C TRP A 151 -15.83 1.56 -10.34
N ASP A 152 -15.87 2.55 -9.46
CA ASP A 152 -15.95 3.97 -9.84
C ASP A 152 -14.70 4.40 -10.62
N ILE A 153 -13.50 3.97 -10.17
CA ILE A 153 -12.25 4.19 -10.92
C ILE A 153 -12.29 3.51 -12.28
N VAL A 154 -12.82 2.30 -12.38
CA VAL A 154 -12.99 1.61 -13.69
C VAL A 154 -13.88 2.43 -14.62
N ASN A 155 -15.00 2.99 -14.13
CA ASN A 155 -15.87 3.87 -14.92
C ASN A 155 -15.11 5.11 -15.44
N HIS A 156 -14.26 5.71 -14.59
CA HIS A 156 -13.41 6.83 -15.01
C HIS A 156 -12.38 6.42 -16.07
N ILE A 157 -11.70 5.28 -15.92
CA ILE A 157 -10.74 4.74 -16.92
C ILE A 157 -11.44 4.52 -18.26
N ARG A 158 -12.67 4.01 -18.25
CA ARG A 158 -13.48 3.86 -19.49
C ARG A 158 -13.82 5.20 -20.12
N ALA A 159 -14.08 6.22 -19.30
CA ALA A 159 -14.32 7.57 -19.80
C ALA A 159 -13.08 8.21 -20.41
N LEU A 160 -11.88 7.94 -19.85
CA LEU A 160 -10.61 8.38 -20.45
C LEU A 160 -10.39 7.74 -21.83
N GLY A 161 -10.66 6.46 -22.00
CA GLY A 161 -10.54 5.77 -23.28
C GLY A 161 -11.49 6.27 -24.38
N LYS A 162 -12.60 6.92 -24.02
CA LYS A 162 -13.52 7.52 -25.00
C LYS A 162 -13.10 8.92 -25.49
N LYS A 163 -12.17 9.56 -24.75
CA LYS A 163 -11.67 10.91 -25.07
C LYS A 163 -10.39 10.91 -25.89
N GLY A 164 -9.70 9.76 -25.98
CA GLY A 164 -8.49 9.55 -26.77
C GLY A 164 -8.79 8.87 -28.08
#